data_af44b75b1abe9ce1cf6deacec29c1019
#
_entry.id   af44b75b1abe9ce1cf6deacec29c1019
#
_cell.length_a   1.000
_cell.length_b   1.000
_cell.length_c   1.000
_cell.angle_alpha   90.00
_cell.angle_beta   90.00
_cell.angle_gamma   90.00
#
_symmetry.space_group_name_H-M   'P 1'
#
loop_
_entity.id
_entity.type
_entity.pdbx_description
1 polymer ?
#
loop_
_entity_poly.entity_id
_entity_poly.type
_entity_poly.pdbx_seq_one_letter_code
_entity_poly.pdbx_strand_id
1 'polypeptide(L)'
;MTRLPLTGTYKDSEEEDMKREASAVWEGGLKDGRGTLTTQSGVLSKTRYSFTDRFENGTATNPEELVAAAHAGCFSMALSGQLGEVGMVPQSIHTSASLTFEKVAAGWTVTGIHLKVVARIPGADRKAFEAAADRAKSGCPISRLLNTSITMEATLET
;
A
#
# COMPACT_ATOMS: atom_id res chain seq x y z
N MET A 1 -20.98 31.26 -46.97
CA MET A 1 -19.99 30.83 -45.95
C MET A 1 -20.76 30.37 -44.73
N THR A 2 -20.99 29.08 -44.64
CA THR A 2 -21.83 28.48 -43.59
C THR A 2 -20.89 27.87 -42.54
N ARG A 3 -20.88 28.40 -41.31
CA ARG A 3 -20.13 27.84 -40.18
C ARG A 3 -20.88 26.63 -39.65
N LEU A 4 -20.24 25.47 -39.69
CA LEU A 4 -20.66 24.27 -38.94
C LEU A 4 -20.39 24.47 -37.45
N PRO A 5 -21.33 24.10 -36.55
CA PRO A 5 -21.07 24.06 -35.12
C PRO A 5 -20.26 22.80 -34.78
N LEU A 6 -19.10 22.99 -34.16
CA LEU A 6 -18.33 21.90 -33.50
C LEU A 6 -19.03 21.57 -32.17
N THR A 7 -19.99 20.67 -32.18
CA THR A 7 -20.50 20.02 -30.98
C THR A 7 -19.71 18.74 -30.77
N GLY A 8 -18.50 18.87 -30.27
CA GLY A 8 -17.79 17.73 -29.66
C GLY A 8 -18.38 17.52 -28.28
N THR A 9 -19.30 16.59 -28.12
CA THR A 9 -19.67 16.04 -26.81
C THR A 9 -18.46 15.35 -26.27
N TYR A 10 -17.81 15.98 -25.25
CA TYR A 10 -16.87 15.30 -24.37
C TYR A 10 -17.69 14.22 -23.68
N LYS A 11 -17.51 12.99 -24.10
CA LYS A 11 -18.09 11.83 -23.43
C LYS A 11 -17.41 11.77 -22.08
N ASP A 12 -18.14 12.07 -20.99
CA ASP A 12 -17.75 11.74 -19.64
C ASP A 12 -17.41 10.25 -19.67
N SER A 13 -16.13 9.92 -19.58
CA SER A 13 -15.70 8.54 -19.33
C SER A 13 -16.25 8.21 -17.95
N GLU A 14 -17.32 7.40 -17.91
CA GLU A 14 -17.73 6.75 -16.68
C GLU A 14 -16.45 6.14 -16.07
N GLU A 15 -16.01 6.63 -14.93
CA GLU A 15 -14.92 6.03 -14.19
C GLU A 15 -15.39 4.62 -13.80
N GLU A 16 -14.90 3.63 -14.55
CA GLU A 16 -15.26 2.24 -14.34
C GLU A 16 -14.63 1.77 -13.04
N ASP A 17 -15.45 1.29 -12.10
CA ASP A 17 -14.99 0.77 -10.82
C ASP A 17 -13.93 -0.33 -11.04
N MET A 18 -12.72 -0.10 -10.55
CA MET A 18 -11.62 -1.05 -10.66
C MET A 18 -11.73 -2.12 -9.58
N LYS A 19 -12.07 -3.35 -9.97
CA LYS A 19 -12.06 -4.51 -9.08
C LYS A 19 -10.71 -5.22 -9.12
N ARG A 20 -10.28 -5.73 -7.96
CA ARG A 20 -9.10 -6.58 -7.81
C ARG A 20 -9.46 -7.77 -6.95
N GLU A 21 -9.04 -8.95 -7.37
CA GLU A 21 -9.46 -10.20 -6.76
C GLU A 21 -8.26 -11.03 -6.29
N ALA A 22 -8.47 -11.70 -5.18
CA ALA A 22 -7.59 -12.73 -4.66
C ALA A 22 -8.42 -13.82 -4.01
N SER A 23 -7.86 -15.01 -3.88
CA SER A 23 -8.49 -16.14 -3.24
C SER A 23 -7.54 -16.86 -2.30
N ALA A 24 -8.11 -17.52 -1.30
CA ALA A 24 -7.38 -18.37 -0.38
C ALA A 24 -8.06 -19.74 -0.26
N VAL A 25 -7.25 -20.77 -0.11
CA VAL A 25 -7.70 -22.11 0.26
C VAL A 25 -7.02 -22.47 1.58
N TRP A 26 -7.78 -23.03 2.52
CA TRP A 26 -7.26 -23.58 3.77
C TRP A 26 -7.76 -24.99 3.97
N GLU A 27 -6.85 -25.90 4.32
CA GLU A 27 -7.16 -27.31 4.56
C GLU A 27 -6.62 -27.74 5.94
N GLY A 28 -7.47 -28.39 6.71
CA GLY A 28 -7.12 -28.89 8.06
C GLY A 28 -7.38 -27.92 9.19
N GLY A 29 -6.89 -28.25 10.37
CA GLY A 29 -6.99 -27.45 11.59
C GLY A 29 -6.11 -26.20 11.56
N LEU A 30 -6.30 -25.32 12.55
CA LEU A 30 -5.54 -24.05 12.58
C LEU A 30 -4.03 -24.29 12.70
N LYS A 31 -3.58 -25.19 13.56
CA LYS A 31 -2.15 -25.39 13.85
C LYS A 31 -1.44 -26.31 12.86
N ASP A 32 -2.12 -27.34 12.41
CA ASP A 32 -1.61 -28.41 11.57
C ASP A 32 -2.08 -28.33 10.11
N GLY A 33 -2.95 -27.35 9.82
CA GLY A 33 -3.43 -27.09 8.48
C GLY A 33 -2.42 -26.36 7.59
N ARG A 34 -2.81 -26.22 6.34
CA ARG A 34 -2.03 -25.55 5.30
C ARG A 34 -2.94 -24.73 4.40
N GLY A 35 -2.42 -23.60 3.94
CA GLY A 35 -3.14 -22.73 3.05
C GLY A 35 -2.36 -22.33 1.81
N THR A 36 -3.08 -21.84 0.82
CA THR A 36 -2.50 -21.22 -0.37
C THR A 36 -3.27 -19.94 -0.71
N LEU A 37 -2.54 -18.98 -1.26
CA LEU A 37 -3.04 -17.70 -1.74
C LEU A 37 -2.82 -17.58 -3.24
N THR A 38 -3.81 -17.03 -3.94
CA THR A 38 -3.70 -16.74 -5.38
C THR A 38 -4.26 -15.35 -5.64
N THR A 39 -3.53 -14.54 -6.39
CA THR A 39 -3.97 -13.21 -6.84
C THR A 39 -4.40 -13.24 -8.31
N GLN A 40 -5.30 -12.37 -8.69
CA GLN A 40 -5.77 -12.22 -10.09
C GLN A 40 -4.59 -12.00 -11.07
N SER A 41 -3.56 -11.27 -10.66
CA SER A 41 -2.35 -11.04 -11.47
C SER A 41 -1.48 -12.28 -11.66
N GLY A 42 -1.68 -13.32 -10.84
CA GLY A 42 -0.83 -14.52 -10.85
C GLY A 42 0.52 -14.35 -10.15
N VAL A 43 0.84 -13.17 -9.61
CA VAL A 43 2.09 -12.91 -8.85
C VAL A 43 2.16 -13.83 -7.63
N LEU A 44 1.04 -13.99 -6.91
CA LEU A 44 0.85 -15.09 -5.98
C LEU A 44 0.05 -16.17 -6.69
N SER A 45 0.62 -17.35 -6.87
CA SER A 45 -0.03 -18.48 -7.52
C SER A 45 0.13 -19.72 -6.65
N LYS A 46 -0.95 -20.06 -5.92
CA LYS A 46 -0.95 -21.13 -4.90
C LYS A 46 0.21 -20.98 -3.90
N THR A 47 0.52 -19.73 -3.57
CA THR A 47 1.60 -19.38 -2.63
C THR A 47 1.23 -19.84 -1.23
N ARG A 48 2.11 -20.64 -0.63
CA ARG A 48 1.87 -21.27 0.67
C ARG A 48 1.85 -20.27 1.81
N TYR A 49 0.98 -20.52 2.78
CA TYR A 49 1.01 -19.92 4.11
C TYR A 49 0.50 -20.92 5.15
N SER A 50 0.92 -20.75 6.40
CA SER A 50 0.58 -21.68 7.50
C SER A 50 0.53 -20.95 8.83
N PHE A 51 0.15 -21.68 9.89
CA PHE A 51 0.22 -21.17 11.26
C PHE A 51 1.64 -20.78 11.63
N THR A 52 2.63 -21.60 11.31
CA THR A 52 4.06 -21.33 11.56
C THR A 52 4.55 -20.09 10.83
N ASP A 53 4.12 -19.87 9.58
CA ASP A 53 4.49 -18.67 8.81
C ASP A 53 3.89 -17.38 9.39
N ARG A 54 2.79 -17.49 10.10
CA ARG A 54 2.07 -16.33 10.67
C ARG A 54 2.46 -16.02 12.12
N PHE A 55 2.62 -17.04 12.96
CA PHE A 55 2.75 -16.90 14.41
C PHE A 55 4.13 -17.31 14.96
N GLU A 56 4.99 -17.87 14.11
CA GLU A 56 6.32 -18.34 14.43
C GLU A 56 7.34 -17.84 13.40
N ASN A 57 8.44 -18.56 13.20
CA ASN A 57 9.49 -18.20 12.25
C ASN A 57 9.43 -19.05 10.98
N GLY A 58 8.27 -19.09 10.32
CA GLY A 58 8.11 -19.74 9.03
C GLY A 58 8.81 -18.99 7.88
N THR A 59 8.96 -19.65 6.75
CA THR A 59 9.68 -19.13 5.57
C THR A 59 8.77 -18.75 4.40
N ALA A 60 7.46 -18.98 4.54
CA ALA A 60 6.47 -18.55 3.56
C ALA A 60 5.85 -17.20 3.93
N THR A 61 4.94 -16.70 3.12
CA THR A 61 4.26 -15.42 3.39
C THR A 61 3.17 -15.57 4.47
N ASN A 62 2.65 -14.43 4.92
CA ASN A 62 1.53 -14.35 5.86
C ASN A 62 0.67 -13.10 5.56
N PRO A 63 -0.57 -13.03 6.08
CA PRO A 63 -1.46 -11.89 5.84
C PRO A 63 -0.89 -10.55 6.28
N GLU A 64 -0.18 -10.51 7.40
CA GLU A 64 0.37 -9.29 7.97
C GLU A 64 1.48 -8.70 7.09
N GLU A 65 2.37 -9.54 6.55
CA GLU A 65 3.41 -9.18 5.60
C GLU A 65 2.80 -8.65 4.29
N LEU A 66 1.73 -9.26 3.80
CA LEU A 66 1.04 -8.81 2.59
C LEU A 66 0.36 -7.46 2.78
N VAL A 67 -0.22 -7.19 3.95
CA VAL A 67 -0.76 -5.86 4.30
C VAL A 67 0.37 -4.83 4.36
N ALA A 68 1.50 -5.16 4.97
CA ALA A 68 2.66 -4.27 5.00
C ALA A 68 3.19 -3.95 3.59
N ALA A 69 3.29 -4.95 2.72
CA ALA A 69 3.69 -4.77 1.32
C ALA A 69 2.71 -3.88 0.55
N ALA A 70 1.41 -4.10 0.70
CA ALA A 70 0.36 -3.27 0.10
C ALA A 70 0.46 -1.81 0.57
N HIS A 71 0.69 -1.60 1.88
CA HIS A 71 0.80 -0.26 2.44
C HIS A 71 2.05 0.46 1.95
N ALA A 72 3.22 -0.20 1.94
CA ALA A 72 4.45 0.37 1.42
C ALA A 72 4.33 0.78 -0.06
N GLY A 73 3.76 -0.08 -0.90
CA GLY A 73 3.56 0.20 -2.32
C GLY A 73 2.57 1.35 -2.55
N CYS A 74 1.42 1.33 -1.89
CA CYS A 74 0.41 2.38 -2.00
C CYS A 74 0.94 3.74 -1.52
N PHE A 75 1.61 3.78 -0.38
CA PHE A 75 2.22 5.01 0.14
C PHE A 75 3.26 5.59 -0.81
N SER A 76 4.16 4.76 -1.35
CA SER A 76 5.21 5.22 -2.29
C SER A 76 4.60 5.89 -3.53
N MET A 77 3.54 5.33 -4.09
CA MET A 77 2.82 5.92 -5.22
C MET A 77 2.09 7.20 -4.81
N ALA A 78 1.44 7.21 -3.65
CA ALA A 78 0.76 8.41 -3.13
C ALA A 78 1.74 9.55 -2.91
N LEU A 79 2.92 9.27 -2.34
CA LEU A 79 3.98 10.27 -2.16
C LEU A 79 4.48 10.80 -3.50
N SER A 80 4.73 9.93 -4.48
CA SER A 80 5.12 10.36 -5.83
C SER A 80 4.09 11.31 -6.46
N GLY A 81 2.79 10.99 -6.30
CA GLY A 81 1.70 11.86 -6.76
C GLY A 81 1.70 13.23 -6.07
N GLN A 82 1.80 13.25 -4.74
CA GLN A 82 1.83 14.49 -3.95
C GLN A 82 3.07 15.36 -4.25
N LEU A 83 4.20 14.75 -4.51
CA LEU A 83 5.42 15.46 -4.95
C LEU A 83 5.24 16.06 -6.35
N GLY A 84 4.60 15.32 -7.26
CA GLY A 84 4.29 15.80 -8.61
C GLY A 84 3.41 17.03 -8.64
N GLU A 85 2.44 17.14 -7.72
CA GLU A 85 1.55 18.32 -7.59
C GLU A 85 2.33 19.63 -7.25
N VAL A 86 3.50 19.51 -6.65
CA VAL A 86 4.38 20.64 -6.31
C VAL A 86 5.65 20.69 -7.19
N GLY A 87 5.64 20.00 -8.32
CA GLY A 87 6.69 20.03 -9.32
C GLY A 87 7.96 19.26 -8.94
N MET A 88 7.91 18.39 -7.94
CA MET A 88 9.03 17.55 -7.53
C MET A 88 8.90 16.15 -8.11
N VAL A 89 9.93 15.69 -8.82
CA VAL A 89 10.01 14.33 -9.38
C VAL A 89 11.09 13.55 -8.64
N PRO A 90 10.74 12.53 -7.84
CA PRO A 90 11.73 11.74 -7.13
C PRO A 90 12.52 10.84 -8.09
N GLN A 91 13.81 10.70 -7.84
CA GLN A 91 14.64 9.67 -8.48
C GLN A 91 14.30 8.30 -7.91
N SER A 92 14.04 8.24 -6.60
CA SER A 92 13.60 7.03 -5.92
C SER A 92 12.81 7.36 -4.66
N ILE A 93 11.89 6.46 -4.30
CA ILE A 93 11.20 6.42 -3.01
C ILE A 93 11.33 5.01 -2.48
N HIS A 94 12.00 4.87 -1.35
CA HIS A 94 12.09 3.63 -0.58
C HIS A 94 11.15 3.71 0.62
N THR A 95 10.18 2.81 0.71
CA THR A 95 9.27 2.72 1.84
C THR A 95 9.35 1.33 2.45
N SER A 96 9.66 1.26 3.74
CA SER A 96 9.49 0.06 4.55
C SER A 96 8.30 0.24 5.46
N ALA A 97 7.39 -0.73 5.50
CA ALA A 97 6.27 -0.76 6.42
C ALA A 97 6.49 -1.87 7.45
N SER A 98 6.51 -1.50 8.72
CA SER A 98 6.59 -2.44 9.85
C SER A 98 5.24 -2.49 10.54
N LEU A 99 4.59 -3.63 10.47
CA LEU A 99 3.29 -3.90 11.07
C LEU A 99 3.47 -4.62 12.40
N THR A 100 2.89 -4.08 13.46
CA THR A 100 2.88 -4.72 14.79
C THR A 100 1.64 -5.58 14.93
N PHE A 101 1.85 -6.87 15.15
CA PHE A 101 0.82 -7.87 15.32
C PHE A 101 1.01 -8.56 16.68
N GLU A 102 0.10 -8.32 17.61
CA GLU A 102 0.25 -8.78 19.00
C GLU A 102 -1.07 -9.22 19.61
N LYS A 103 -0.98 -10.00 20.68
CA LYS A 103 -2.14 -10.47 21.41
C LYS A 103 -2.53 -9.45 22.48
N VAL A 104 -3.71 -8.86 22.32
CA VAL A 104 -4.33 -7.95 23.28
C VAL A 104 -5.59 -8.59 23.89
N ALA A 105 -6.29 -7.89 24.77
CA ALA A 105 -7.50 -8.41 25.41
C ALA A 105 -8.58 -8.86 24.40
N ALA A 106 -8.68 -8.18 23.26
CA ALA A 106 -9.63 -8.53 22.19
C ALA A 106 -9.14 -9.69 21.28
N GLY A 107 -7.94 -10.21 21.49
CA GLY A 107 -7.32 -11.25 20.67
C GLY A 107 -6.12 -10.75 19.84
N TRP A 108 -5.73 -11.51 18.84
CA TRP A 108 -4.65 -11.11 17.93
C TRP A 108 -5.05 -9.90 17.09
N THR A 109 -4.28 -8.83 17.17
CA THR A 109 -4.65 -7.52 16.66
C THR A 109 -3.44 -6.83 16.00
N VAL A 110 -3.67 -6.16 14.89
CA VAL A 110 -2.72 -5.20 14.32
C VAL A 110 -2.87 -3.90 15.09
N THR A 111 -1.90 -3.58 15.95
CA THR A 111 -1.95 -2.42 16.85
C THR A 111 -1.27 -1.19 16.30
N GLY A 112 -0.46 -1.33 15.25
CA GLY A 112 0.19 -0.21 14.60
C GLY A 112 0.94 -0.59 13.34
N ILE A 113 1.17 0.43 12.51
CA ILE A 113 2.08 0.35 11.37
C ILE A 113 3.03 1.54 11.41
N HIS A 114 4.32 1.27 11.24
CA HIS A 114 5.34 2.29 11.09
C HIS A 114 5.86 2.31 9.66
N LEU A 115 5.80 3.48 9.00
CA LEU A 115 6.37 3.72 7.68
C LEU A 115 7.72 4.41 7.82
N LYS A 116 8.78 3.77 7.33
CA LYS A 116 10.09 4.39 7.17
C LYS A 116 10.32 4.68 5.69
N VAL A 117 10.49 5.95 5.36
CA VAL A 117 10.55 6.46 3.99
C VAL A 117 11.86 7.15 3.75
N VAL A 118 12.52 6.83 2.65
CA VAL A 118 13.70 7.55 2.14
C VAL A 118 13.40 7.94 0.70
N ALA A 119 13.33 9.24 0.42
CA ALA A 119 13.10 9.75 -0.92
C ALA A 119 14.33 10.53 -1.40
N ARG A 120 14.81 10.20 -2.59
CA ARG A 120 15.89 10.93 -3.25
C ARG A 120 15.33 11.88 -4.29
N ILE A 121 15.49 13.19 -4.03
CA ILE A 121 14.92 14.25 -4.87
C ILE A 121 15.94 15.40 -4.95
N PRO A 122 16.82 15.43 -5.96
CA PRO A 122 17.82 16.47 -6.09
C PRO A 122 17.21 17.87 -6.10
N GLY A 123 17.73 18.76 -5.25
CA GLY A 123 17.30 20.16 -5.17
C GLY A 123 15.92 20.39 -4.56
N ALA A 124 15.32 19.40 -3.92
CA ALA A 124 13.98 19.53 -3.32
C ALA A 124 13.96 20.43 -2.08
N ASP A 125 12.89 21.19 -1.92
CA ASP A 125 12.60 21.92 -0.68
C ASP A 125 12.10 20.95 0.40
N ARG A 126 12.75 20.98 1.57
CA ARG A 126 12.45 20.08 2.69
C ARG A 126 11.03 20.24 3.22
N LYS A 127 10.55 21.48 3.37
CA LYS A 127 9.20 21.73 3.92
C LYS A 127 8.12 21.25 2.96
N ALA A 128 8.31 21.46 1.67
CA ALA A 128 7.40 20.97 0.64
C ALA A 128 7.38 19.44 0.62
N PHE A 129 8.53 18.79 0.78
CA PHE A 129 8.64 17.33 0.90
C PHE A 129 7.90 16.81 2.14
N GLU A 130 8.14 17.38 3.32
CA GLU A 130 7.49 16.96 4.57
C GLU A 130 5.96 17.11 4.47
N ALA A 131 5.47 18.21 3.92
CA ALA A 131 4.04 18.42 3.69
C ALA A 131 3.45 17.41 2.69
N ALA A 132 4.17 17.05 1.63
CA ALA A 132 3.75 16.03 0.68
C ALA A 132 3.70 14.63 1.34
N ALA A 133 4.68 14.30 2.19
CA ALA A 133 4.73 13.04 2.92
C ALA A 133 3.55 12.90 3.89
N ASP A 134 3.19 13.96 4.62
CA ASP A 134 2.04 13.95 5.53
C ASP A 134 0.71 13.80 4.77
N ARG A 135 0.56 14.48 3.62
CA ARG A 135 -0.62 14.29 2.77
C ARG A 135 -0.68 12.86 2.21
N ALA A 136 0.43 12.30 1.79
CA ALA A 136 0.49 10.93 1.32
C ALA A 136 0.13 9.93 2.42
N LYS A 137 0.60 10.13 3.66
CA LYS A 137 0.28 9.28 4.81
C LYS A 137 -1.22 9.25 5.09
N SER A 138 -1.88 10.40 5.09
CA SER A 138 -3.32 10.49 5.37
C SER A 138 -4.19 10.15 4.16
N GLY A 139 -3.73 10.42 2.95
CA GLY A 139 -4.48 10.26 1.71
C GLY A 139 -4.32 8.91 1.00
N CYS A 140 -3.27 8.16 1.29
CA CYS A 140 -3.06 6.83 0.71
C CYS A 140 -4.28 5.93 0.95
N PRO A 141 -4.88 5.31 -0.09
CA PRO A 141 -6.05 4.46 0.06
C PRO A 141 -5.90 3.33 1.07
N ILE A 142 -4.72 2.72 1.17
CA ILE A 142 -4.46 1.68 2.17
C ILE A 142 -4.40 2.27 3.58
N SER A 143 -3.77 3.44 3.79
CA SER A 143 -3.82 4.14 5.09
C SER A 143 -5.26 4.41 5.53
N ARG A 144 -6.11 4.83 4.61
CA ARG A 144 -7.54 5.12 4.87
C ARG A 144 -8.38 3.88 5.12
N LEU A 145 -7.97 2.74 4.57
CA LEU A 145 -8.62 1.44 4.78
C LEU A 145 -8.34 0.88 6.18
N LEU A 146 -7.13 1.11 6.71
CA LEU A 146 -6.66 0.50 7.95
C LEU A 146 -7.18 1.26 9.18
N ASN A 147 -7.76 0.52 10.12
CA ASN A 147 -8.22 1.04 11.42
C ASN A 147 -7.16 0.79 12.50
N THR A 148 -6.01 1.42 12.35
CA THR A 148 -4.89 1.30 13.31
C THR A 148 -4.05 2.57 13.32
N SER A 149 -3.17 2.72 14.32
CA SER A 149 -2.21 3.82 14.37
C SER A 149 -1.17 3.70 13.26
N ILE A 150 -0.96 4.76 12.50
CA ILE A 150 0.06 4.84 11.45
C ILE A 150 1.04 5.95 11.80
N THR A 151 2.28 5.57 12.08
CA THR A 151 3.40 6.49 12.30
C THR A 151 4.32 6.51 11.10
N MET A 152 5.10 7.59 10.94
CA MET A 152 6.00 7.73 9.80
C MET A 152 7.28 8.47 10.19
N GLU A 153 8.39 7.99 9.66
CA GLU A 153 9.67 8.70 9.57
C GLU A 153 10.00 8.88 8.09
N ALA A 154 10.11 10.14 7.66
CA ALA A 154 10.40 10.47 6.26
C ALA A 154 11.72 11.22 6.15
N THR A 155 12.65 10.71 5.35
CA THR A 155 13.98 11.28 5.11
C THR A 155 14.08 11.73 3.67
N LEU A 156 14.56 12.96 3.46
CA LEU A 156 14.87 13.51 2.15
C LEU A 156 16.38 13.48 1.90
N GLU A 157 16.77 12.85 0.80
CA GLU A 157 18.12 12.91 0.22
C GLU A 157 18.12 13.85 -1.00
N THR A 158 18.96 14.87 -0.97
CA THR A 158 19.08 15.89 -2.03
C THR A 158 20.32 15.70 -2.89
#